data_0c942a8c8aeb1461abaa3ba35c69a10d
#
_entry.id   0c942a8c8aeb1461abaa3ba35c69a10d
#
_cell.length_a   1.000
_cell.length_b   1.000
_cell.length_c   1.000
_cell.angle_alpha   90.00
_cell.angle_beta   90.00
_cell.angle_gamma   90.00
#
_symmetry.space_group_name_H-M   'P 1'
#
loop_
_entity.id
_entity.type
_entity.pdbx_description
1 polymer ?
#
loop_
_entity_poly.entity_id
_entity_poly.type
_entity_poly.pdbx_seq_one_letter_code
_entity_poly.pdbx_strand_id
1 'polypeptide(L)'
;MQKNIINKIKETLEDMNMPCEWRVEWFKQKHMIEIVVMIPVAMPLDERVSDQYGTVNSHDQFVFEETILLFDSRLAEIKNDNYLLSIPFDKEDGLYGGTIEALCKILRVSVVQAISDLNEFIHDNQTVLFEMKWHNDNYLSTIKTMKDLNRFDYVVYSYPSDITEKVVDENEVE
;
A
#
# COMPACT_ATOMS: atom_id res chain seq x y z
N MET A 1 -2.24 22.01 -0.25
CA MET A 1 -2.24 20.62 0.27
C MET A 1 -0.92 20.37 0.96
N GLN A 2 -0.95 19.86 2.17
CA GLN A 2 0.28 19.58 2.92
C GLN A 2 1.08 18.46 2.23
N LYS A 3 2.39 18.71 2.01
CA LYS A 3 3.29 17.69 1.41
C LYS A 3 3.64 16.62 2.43
N ASN A 4 2.75 15.69 2.65
CA ASN A 4 2.98 14.55 3.53
C ASN A 4 2.95 13.20 2.79
N ILE A 5 3.47 12.16 3.43
CA ILE A 5 3.61 10.82 2.87
C ILE A 5 2.26 10.27 2.39
N ILE A 6 1.20 10.41 3.19
CA ILE A 6 -0.14 9.88 2.85
C ILE A 6 -0.69 10.52 1.59
N ASN A 7 -0.60 11.85 1.48
CA ASN A 7 -1.10 12.56 0.30
C ASN A 7 -0.30 12.17 -0.95
N LYS A 8 1.02 12.07 -0.84
CA LYS A 8 1.87 11.63 -1.96
C LYS A 8 1.53 10.20 -2.40
N ILE A 9 1.31 9.27 -1.47
CA ILE A 9 0.89 7.90 -1.79
C ILE A 9 -0.45 7.92 -2.55
N LYS A 10 -1.45 8.62 -2.01
CA LYS A 10 -2.78 8.69 -2.64
C LYS A 10 -2.73 9.28 -4.04
N GLU A 11 -2.07 10.41 -4.23
CA GLU A 11 -1.88 11.03 -5.54
C GLU A 11 -1.19 10.07 -6.52
N THR A 12 -0.13 9.39 -6.08
CA THR A 12 0.62 8.46 -6.92
C THR A 12 -0.23 7.25 -7.33
N LEU A 13 -1.01 6.68 -6.42
CA LEU A 13 -1.88 5.54 -6.72
C LEU A 13 -3.04 5.92 -7.66
N GLU A 14 -3.60 7.12 -7.49
CA GLU A 14 -4.62 7.67 -8.38
C GLU A 14 -4.07 7.87 -9.80
N ASP A 15 -2.91 8.51 -9.94
CA ASP A 15 -2.27 8.77 -11.23
C ASP A 15 -1.88 7.48 -11.97
N MET A 16 -1.54 6.44 -11.25
CA MET A 16 -1.18 5.14 -11.82
C MET A 16 -2.36 4.31 -12.30
N ASN A 17 -3.59 4.69 -12.00
CA ASN A 17 -4.78 3.89 -12.29
C ASN A 17 -4.62 2.43 -11.79
N MET A 18 -4.58 2.26 -10.48
CA MET A 18 -4.50 0.92 -9.88
C MET A 18 -5.65 0.04 -10.36
N PRO A 19 -5.39 -1.22 -10.79
CA PRO A 19 -6.42 -2.10 -11.32
C PRO A 19 -7.29 -2.76 -10.24
N CYS A 20 -7.24 -2.29 -9.03
CA CYS A 20 -8.06 -2.73 -7.91
C CYS A 20 -8.37 -1.56 -6.98
N GLU A 21 -9.29 -1.76 -6.06
CA GLU A 21 -9.52 -0.80 -4.97
C GLU A 21 -8.33 -0.79 -4.01
N TRP A 22 -8.11 0.35 -3.39
CA TRP A 22 -7.06 0.54 -2.41
C TRP A 22 -7.48 1.55 -1.35
N ARG A 23 -6.81 1.50 -0.20
CA ARG A 23 -6.93 2.51 0.85
C ARG A 23 -5.58 2.75 1.52
N VAL A 24 -5.40 3.93 2.06
CA VAL A 24 -4.24 4.31 2.87
C VAL A 24 -4.74 4.67 4.26
N GLU A 25 -4.26 3.97 5.26
CA GLU A 25 -4.66 4.12 6.65
C GLU A 25 -3.50 4.64 7.50
N TRP A 26 -3.79 5.60 8.36
CA TRP A 26 -2.82 6.14 9.29
C TRP A 26 -3.15 5.74 10.72
N PHE A 27 -2.29 4.92 11.30
CA PHE A 27 -2.37 4.50 12.70
C PHE A 27 -1.46 5.39 13.54
N LYS A 28 -1.91 6.59 13.84
CA LYS A 28 -1.16 7.64 14.50
C LYS A 28 -0.46 7.17 15.78
N GLN A 29 -1.19 6.51 16.68
CA GLN A 29 -0.66 6.06 17.96
C GLN A 29 0.34 4.91 17.86
N LYS A 30 0.29 4.18 16.74
CA LYS A 30 1.21 3.08 16.44
C LYS A 30 2.41 3.51 15.60
N HIS A 31 2.44 4.76 15.15
CA HIS A 31 3.46 5.31 14.26
C HIS A 31 3.61 4.50 12.96
N MET A 32 2.48 4.16 12.36
CA MET A 32 2.37 3.31 11.18
C MET A 32 1.46 3.92 10.12
N ILE A 33 1.77 3.63 8.85
CA ILE A 33 0.91 3.88 7.69
C ILE A 33 0.77 2.58 6.93
N GLU A 34 -0.45 2.19 6.61
CA GLU A 34 -0.74 0.99 5.83
C GLU A 34 -1.29 1.37 4.46
N ILE A 35 -0.79 0.71 3.42
CA ILE A 35 -1.35 0.75 2.07
C ILE A 35 -1.99 -0.61 1.83
N VAL A 36 -3.31 -0.64 1.73
CA VAL A 36 -4.08 -1.86 1.53
C VAL A 36 -4.60 -1.90 0.11
N VAL A 37 -4.38 -3.01 -0.58
CA VAL A 37 -4.96 -3.31 -1.89
C VAL A 37 -6.01 -4.41 -1.75
N MET A 38 -7.12 -4.28 -2.47
CA MET A 38 -8.28 -5.16 -2.40
C MET A 38 -8.61 -5.66 -3.80
N ILE A 39 -8.32 -6.93 -4.05
CA ILE A 39 -8.51 -7.55 -5.36
C ILE A 39 -9.78 -8.40 -5.33
N PRO A 40 -10.85 -7.99 -6.05
CA PRO A 40 -12.04 -8.82 -6.16
C PRO A 40 -11.79 -9.99 -7.10
N VAL A 41 -12.22 -11.16 -6.70
CA VAL A 41 -12.09 -12.40 -7.46
C VAL A 41 -13.45 -13.04 -7.63
N ALA A 42 -13.87 -13.27 -8.89
CA ALA A 42 -15.09 -14.00 -9.17
C ALA A 42 -14.89 -15.50 -8.91
N MET A 43 -15.73 -16.08 -8.05
CA MET A 43 -15.68 -17.50 -7.71
C MET A 43 -16.65 -18.30 -8.58
N PRO A 44 -16.25 -19.50 -9.07
CA PRO A 44 -17.20 -20.47 -9.60
C PRO A 44 -18.25 -20.83 -8.54
N LEU A 45 -19.50 -21.07 -8.97
CA LEU A 45 -20.66 -21.27 -8.09
C LEU A 45 -20.51 -22.41 -7.07
N ASP A 46 -19.63 -23.38 -7.33
CA ASP A 46 -19.44 -24.58 -6.53
C ASP A 46 -18.15 -24.56 -5.66
N GLU A 47 -17.35 -23.49 -5.72
CA GLU A 47 -16.09 -23.42 -4.98
C GLU A 47 -16.17 -22.46 -3.80
N ARG A 48 -15.61 -22.90 -2.67
CA ARG A 48 -15.49 -22.11 -1.45
C ARG A 48 -14.03 -21.94 -1.08
N VAL A 49 -13.65 -20.70 -0.81
CA VAL A 49 -12.30 -20.36 -0.32
C VAL A 49 -12.42 -19.87 1.12
N SER A 50 -11.53 -20.32 1.97
CA SER A 50 -11.37 -19.80 3.33
C SER A 50 -10.13 -18.89 3.40
N ASP A 51 -10.24 -17.85 4.23
CA ASP A 51 -9.10 -17.00 4.58
C ASP A 51 -8.17 -17.73 5.59
N GLN A 52 -7.07 -17.06 5.96
CA GLN A 52 -6.13 -17.59 6.96
C GLN A 52 -6.73 -17.82 8.36
N TYR A 53 -7.91 -17.26 8.63
CA TYR A 53 -8.65 -17.40 9.90
C TYR A 53 -9.74 -18.47 9.83
N GLY A 54 -9.88 -19.16 8.70
CA GLY A 54 -10.88 -20.20 8.47
C GLY A 54 -12.27 -19.68 8.13
N THR A 55 -12.42 -18.37 7.84
CA THR A 55 -13.68 -17.80 7.38
C THR A 55 -13.96 -18.24 5.95
N VAL A 56 -15.10 -18.90 5.72
CA VAL A 56 -15.51 -19.39 4.40
C VAL A 56 -16.42 -18.37 3.74
N ASN A 57 -16.10 -17.94 2.52
CA ASN A 57 -16.99 -17.10 1.73
C ASN A 57 -18.22 -17.88 1.28
N SER A 58 -19.39 -17.29 1.55
CA SER A 58 -20.71 -17.84 1.15
C SER A 58 -21.24 -17.23 -0.16
N HIS A 59 -20.50 -16.35 -0.81
CA HIS A 59 -20.91 -15.58 -2.00
C HIS A 59 -20.07 -15.92 -3.22
N ASP A 60 -20.57 -15.53 -4.39
CA ASP A 60 -19.90 -15.71 -5.70
C ASP A 60 -18.64 -14.84 -5.87
N GLN A 61 -18.31 -14.02 -4.88
CA GLN A 61 -17.16 -13.13 -4.89
C GLN A 61 -16.32 -13.32 -3.63
N PHE A 62 -15.02 -13.29 -3.86
CA PHE A 62 -13.99 -13.25 -2.83
C PHE A 62 -13.16 -11.98 -3.01
N VAL A 63 -12.79 -11.32 -1.93
CA VAL A 63 -11.89 -10.17 -1.96
C VAL A 63 -10.57 -10.58 -1.30
N PHE A 64 -9.50 -10.57 -2.08
CA PHE A 64 -8.16 -10.78 -1.57
C PHE A 64 -7.57 -9.44 -1.15
N GLU A 65 -7.16 -9.34 0.11
CA GLU A 65 -6.52 -8.15 0.65
C GLU A 65 -5.05 -8.41 0.94
N GLU A 66 -4.20 -7.43 0.61
CA GLU A 66 -2.78 -7.44 0.97
C GLU A 66 -2.34 -6.04 1.39
N THR A 67 -1.33 -5.97 2.25
CA THR A 67 -0.94 -4.73 2.91
C THR A 67 0.57 -4.51 2.85
N ILE A 68 0.96 -3.28 2.50
CA ILE A 68 2.30 -2.76 2.73
C ILE A 68 2.29 -1.89 3.98
N LEU A 69 3.25 -2.13 4.86
CA LEU A 69 3.45 -1.36 6.09
C LEU A 69 4.62 -0.40 5.94
N LEU A 70 4.37 0.87 6.26
CA LEU A 70 5.39 1.88 6.51
C LEU A 70 5.39 2.18 8.02
N PHE A 71 6.52 2.08 8.68
CA PHE A 71 6.57 2.24 10.13
C PHE A 71 7.80 3.04 10.60
N ASP A 72 7.61 3.81 11.66
CA ASP A 72 8.74 4.45 12.31
C ASP A 72 9.62 3.41 13.01
N SER A 73 10.88 3.33 12.60
CA SER A 73 11.81 2.29 13.08
C SER A 73 12.18 2.40 14.56
N ARG A 74 11.91 3.56 15.17
CA ARG A 74 12.25 3.83 16.57
C ARG A 74 11.04 3.70 17.52
N LEU A 75 9.84 4.01 17.02
CA LEU A 75 8.63 4.17 17.85
C LEU A 75 7.58 3.11 17.63
N ALA A 76 7.56 2.48 16.44
CA ALA A 76 6.57 1.46 16.13
C ALA A 76 6.97 0.11 16.70
N GLU A 77 5.98 -0.60 17.24
CA GLU A 77 6.10 -1.99 17.65
C GLU A 77 5.32 -2.87 16.67
N ILE A 78 6.03 -3.66 15.86
CA ILE A 78 5.42 -4.57 14.90
C ILE A 78 5.15 -5.90 15.58
N LYS A 79 3.87 -6.24 15.73
CA LYS A 79 3.43 -7.51 16.37
C LYS A 79 3.08 -8.60 15.37
N ASN A 80 3.07 -8.28 14.08
CA ASN A 80 2.57 -9.15 13.04
C ASN A 80 3.45 -9.05 11.80
N ASP A 81 3.88 -10.19 11.24
CA ASP A 81 4.73 -10.27 10.05
C ASP A 81 3.92 -10.51 8.75
N ASN A 82 2.59 -10.45 8.82
CA ASN A 82 1.71 -10.72 7.69
C ASN A 82 1.52 -9.52 6.76
N TYR A 83 2.61 -8.86 6.41
CA TYR A 83 2.63 -7.79 5.42
C TYR A 83 3.35 -8.26 4.15
N LEU A 84 2.86 -7.81 3.00
CA LEU A 84 3.56 -8.02 1.73
C LEU A 84 4.97 -7.44 1.77
N LEU A 85 5.10 -6.27 2.36
CA LEU A 85 6.36 -5.56 2.59
C LEU A 85 6.23 -4.69 3.82
N SER A 86 7.31 -4.61 4.61
CA SER A 86 7.44 -3.68 5.73
C SER A 86 8.63 -2.77 5.50
N ILE A 87 8.39 -1.46 5.43
CA ILE A 87 9.41 -0.45 5.17
C ILE A 87 9.63 0.38 6.42
N PRO A 88 10.82 0.30 7.04
CA PRO A 88 11.17 1.21 8.13
C PRO A 88 11.53 2.59 7.60
N PHE A 89 11.15 3.62 8.31
CA PHE A 89 11.61 4.98 8.07
C PHE A 89 11.76 5.75 9.38
N ASP A 90 12.38 6.91 9.33
CA ASP A 90 12.41 7.85 10.44
C ASP A 90 11.37 8.93 10.20
N LYS A 91 10.41 9.09 11.11
CA LYS A 91 9.34 10.07 10.93
C LYS A 91 9.82 11.52 10.94
N GLU A 92 10.99 11.80 11.52
CA GLU A 92 11.59 13.13 11.51
C GLU A 92 12.23 13.45 10.14
N ASP A 93 12.78 12.42 9.48
CA ASP A 93 13.39 12.56 8.16
C ASP A 93 12.38 12.49 7.02
N GLY A 94 11.26 11.81 7.22
CA GLY A 94 10.25 11.58 6.17
C GLY A 94 10.72 10.60 5.09
N LEU A 95 10.11 10.68 3.90
CA LEU A 95 10.45 9.87 2.73
C LEU A 95 10.59 10.72 1.47
N TYR A 96 11.52 10.36 0.61
CA TYR A 96 11.62 10.94 -0.72
C TYR A 96 10.44 10.57 -1.61
N GLY A 97 9.96 11.52 -2.42
CA GLY A 97 8.91 11.27 -3.39
C GLY A 97 9.24 10.13 -4.34
N GLY A 98 10.48 10.06 -4.82
CA GLY A 98 10.95 8.98 -5.70
C GLY A 98 10.89 7.60 -5.05
N THR A 99 11.10 7.49 -3.74
CA THR A 99 10.92 6.23 -2.99
C THR A 99 9.45 5.80 -2.98
N ILE A 100 8.54 6.75 -2.72
CA ILE A 100 7.10 6.50 -2.72
C ILE A 100 6.61 6.11 -4.12
N GLU A 101 7.09 6.80 -5.15
CA GLU A 101 6.74 6.50 -6.55
C GLU A 101 7.21 5.10 -6.98
N ALA A 102 8.44 4.71 -6.64
CA ALA A 102 8.96 3.36 -6.91
C ALA A 102 8.13 2.29 -6.18
N LEU A 103 7.80 2.54 -4.91
CA LEU A 103 6.96 1.65 -4.11
C LEU A 103 5.59 1.40 -4.76
N CYS A 104 4.89 2.47 -5.12
CA CYS A 104 3.57 2.39 -5.75
C CYS A 104 3.64 1.73 -7.13
N LYS A 105 4.70 1.99 -7.91
CA LYS A 105 4.91 1.35 -9.21
C LYS A 105 5.06 -0.16 -9.10
N ILE A 106 5.89 -0.64 -8.19
CA ILE A 106 6.08 -2.08 -8.00
C ILE A 106 4.84 -2.72 -7.34
N LEU A 107 4.15 -2.01 -6.45
CA LEU A 107 2.86 -2.48 -5.94
C LEU A 107 1.86 -2.70 -7.08
N ARG A 108 1.76 -1.78 -8.02
CA ARG A 108 0.88 -1.94 -9.19
C ARG A 108 1.26 -3.16 -10.03
N VAL A 109 2.55 -3.36 -10.30
CA VAL A 109 3.03 -4.55 -11.03
C VAL A 109 2.68 -5.83 -10.28
N SER A 110 2.88 -5.85 -8.96
CA SER A 110 2.55 -6.99 -8.10
C SER A 110 1.04 -7.27 -8.08
N VAL A 111 0.20 -6.24 -8.07
CA VAL A 111 -1.27 -6.39 -8.16
C VAL A 111 -1.69 -6.96 -9.52
N VAL A 112 -1.14 -6.46 -10.62
CA VAL A 112 -1.43 -7.01 -11.97
C VAL A 112 -1.08 -8.49 -12.04
N GLN A 113 0.07 -8.89 -11.52
CA GLN A 113 0.48 -10.29 -11.47
C GLN A 113 -0.44 -11.11 -10.55
N ALA A 114 -0.79 -10.56 -9.38
CA ALA A 114 -1.69 -11.23 -8.43
C ALA A 114 -3.08 -11.48 -9.02
N ILE A 115 -3.62 -10.56 -9.80
CA ILE A 115 -4.91 -10.75 -10.49
C ILE A 115 -4.84 -11.95 -11.44
N SER A 116 -3.77 -12.08 -12.21
CA SER A 116 -3.56 -13.23 -13.10
C SER A 116 -3.40 -14.53 -12.30
N ASP A 117 -2.55 -14.53 -11.29
CA ASP A 117 -2.25 -15.70 -10.46
C ASP A 117 -3.49 -16.17 -9.67
N LEU A 118 -4.31 -15.24 -9.17
CA LEU A 118 -5.58 -15.56 -8.50
C LEU A 118 -6.58 -16.23 -9.43
N ASN A 119 -6.68 -15.78 -10.68
CA ASN A 119 -7.54 -16.41 -11.67
C ASN A 119 -7.09 -17.84 -11.97
N GLU A 120 -5.79 -18.10 -12.07
CA GLU A 120 -5.23 -19.44 -12.23
C GLU A 120 -5.49 -20.30 -11.00
N PHE A 121 -5.24 -19.75 -9.80
CA PHE A 121 -5.46 -20.43 -8.52
C PHE A 121 -6.89 -20.93 -8.35
N ILE A 122 -7.88 -20.12 -8.71
CA ILE A 122 -9.30 -20.49 -8.58
C ILE A 122 -9.68 -21.66 -9.50
N HIS A 123 -9.04 -21.76 -10.67
CA HIS A 123 -9.30 -22.83 -11.65
C HIS A 123 -8.39 -24.05 -11.47
N ASP A 124 -7.40 -23.97 -10.56
CA ASP A 124 -6.47 -25.06 -10.28
C ASP A 124 -6.85 -25.80 -8.99
N ASN A 125 -7.40 -27.02 -9.12
CA ASN A 125 -7.79 -27.87 -8.01
C ASN A 125 -6.60 -28.44 -7.20
N GLN A 126 -5.37 -28.21 -7.62
CA GLN A 126 -4.17 -28.75 -6.98
C GLN A 126 -3.48 -27.75 -6.05
N THR A 127 -3.70 -26.45 -6.27
CA THR A 127 -3.07 -25.40 -5.47
C THR A 127 -3.91 -25.13 -4.22
N VAL A 128 -3.31 -25.23 -3.05
CA VAL A 128 -3.98 -25.12 -1.76
C VAL A 128 -3.88 -23.72 -1.16
N LEU A 129 -2.85 -22.96 -1.52
CA LEU A 129 -2.54 -21.67 -0.96
C LEU A 129 -2.15 -20.67 -2.06
N PHE A 130 -2.69 -19.45 -1.97
CA PHE A 130 -2.28 -18.32 -2.77
C PHE A 130 -1.53 -17.31 -1.91
N GLU A 131 -0.39 -16.83 -2.41
CA GLU A 131 0.37 -15.73 -1.82
C GLU A 131 0.74 -14.71 -2.89
N MET A 132 0.47 -13.44 -2.63
CA MET A 132 0.95 -12.35 -3.47
C MET A 132 2.46 -12.17 -3.28
N LYS A 133 3.18 -11.94 -4.38
CA LYS A 133 4.63 -11.79 -4.36
C LYS A 133 5.04 -10.33 -4.45
N TRP A 134 6.02 -9.94 -3.63
CA TRP A 134 6.73 -8.69 -3.75
C TRP A 134 8.05 -8.87 -4.51
N HIS A 135 8.28 -8.08 -5.54
CA HIS A 135 9.47 -8.12 -6.37
C HIS A 135 10.51 -7.11 -5.88
N ASN A 136 11.24 -7.46 -4.82
CA ASN A 136 12.18 -6.54 -4.18
C ASN A 136 13.32 -6.09 -5.11
N ASP A 137 13.86 -6.97 -5.94
CA ASP A 137 14.91 -6.61 -6.90
C ASP A 137 14.42 -5.59 -7.93
N ASN A 138 13.17 -5.72 -8.36
CA ASN A 138 12.54 -4.74 -9.25
C ASN A 138 12.33 -3.39 -8.56
N TYR A 139 11.96 -3.40 -7.28
CA TYR A 139 11.83 -2.18 -6.48
C TYR A 139 13.17 -1.43 -6.37
N LEU A 140 14.24 -2.12 -5.98
CA LEU A 140 15.58 -1.53 -5.86
C LEU A 140 16.12 -1.06 -7.21
N SER A 141 15.95 -1.87 -8.26
CA SER A 141 16.39 -1.50 -9.61
C SER A 141 15.60 -0.32 -10.19
N THR A 142 14.33 -0.20 -9.85
CA THR A 142 13.50 0.95 -10.24
C THR A 142 14.04 2.24 -9.62
N ILE A 143 14.33 2.24 -8.31
CA ILE A 143 14.93 3.40 -7.63
C ILE A 143 16.27 3.78 -8.31
N LYS A 144 17.13 2.78 -8.54
CA LYS A 144 18.40 3.01 -9.21
C LYS A 144 18.22 3.63 -10.60
N THR A 145 17.34 3.07 -11.41
CA THR A 145 17.05 3.56 -12.76
C THR A 145 16.49 4.99 -12.74
N MET A 146 15.60 5.30 -11.82
CA MET A 146 15.08 6.67 -11.66
C MET A 146 16.20 7.67 -11.34
N LYS A 147 17.14 7.28 -10.49
CA LYS A 147 18.31 8.11 -10.15
C LYS A 147 19.27 8.26 -11.35
N ASP A 148 19.60 7.18 -12.04
CA ASP A 148 20.49 7.18 -13.19
C ASP A 148 19.93 8.03 -14.36
N LEU A 149 18.62 8.10 -14.51
CA LEU A 149 17.93 8.90 -15.52
C LEU A 149 17.56 10.32 -15.05
N ASN A 150 17.99 10.75 -13.87
CA ASN A 150 17.62 12.03 -13.24
C ASN A 150 16.09 12.24 -13.13
N ARG A 151 15.34 11.18 -12.88
CA ARG A 151 13.87 11.18 -12.70
C ARG A 151 13.45 10.91 -11.25
N PHE A 152 14.41 10.71 -10.35
CA PHE A 152 14.09 10.47 -8.95
C PHE A 152 13.65 11.79 -8.29
N ASP A 153 12.49 11.78 -7.66
CA ASP A 153 11.99 12.92 -6.90
C ASP A 153 12.65 12.96 -5.51
N TYR A 154 13.55 13.93 -5.33
CA TYR A 154 14.27 14.18 -4.06
C TYR A 154 13.49 15.08 -3.09
N VAL A 155 12.25 15.44 -3.41
CA VAL A 155 11.38 16.16 -2.45
C VAL A 155 11.08 15.24 -1.28
N VAL A 156 11.29 15.75 -0.08
CA VAL A 156 10.96 15.02 1.15
C VAL A 156 9.49 15.27 1.49
N TYR A 157 8.77 14.18 1.71
CA TYR A 157 7.40 14.20 2.22
C TYR A 157 7.42 13.84 3.69
N SER A 158 6.86 14.69 4.52
CA SER A 158 6.87 14.55 5.97
C SER A 158 5.89 13.48 6.45
N TYR A 159 6.16 12.95 7.63
CA TYR A 159 5.16 12.17 8.36
C TYR A 159 3.93 13.05 8.64
N PRO A 160 2.70 12.53 8.54
CA PRO A 160 1.50 13.32 8.80
C PRO A 160 1.49 13.86 10.24
N SER A 161 1.04 15.10 10.40
CA SER A 161 0.88 15.73 11.70
C SER A 161 -0.54 16.26 11.88
N ASP A 162 -1.02 16.30 13.13
CA ASP A 162 -2.32 16.89 13.48
C ASP A 162 -2.28 18.44 13.50
N ILE A 163 -1.70 19.07 12.52
CA ILE A 163 -1.91 20.48 12.38
C ILE A 163 -3.36 20.65 11.92
N THR A 164 -4.26 20.72 12.85
CA THR A 164 -5.54 21.38 12.65
C THR A 164 -5.19 22.76 12.15
N GLU A 165 -5.51 23.09 10.90
CA GLU A 165 -5.57 24.46 10.45
C GLU A 165 -6.48 25.17 11.45
N LYS A 166 -5.92 26.01 12.31
CA LYS A 166 -6.71 27.05 12.95
C LYS A 166 -7.19 27.90 11.80
N VAL A 167 -8.45 27.72 11.44
CA VAL A 167 -9.19 28.73 10.70
C VAL A 167 -9.09 29.98 11.57
N VAL A 168 -8.23 30.90 11.17
CA VAL A 168 -8.23 32.24 11.73
C VAL A 168 -9.50 32.84 11.17
N ASP A 169 -10.56 32.86 11.96
CA ASP A 169 -11.72 33.73 11.72
C ASP A 169 -11.23 35.15 11.73
N GLU A 170 -10.97 35.71 10.54
CA GLU A 170 -10.72 37.12 10.32
C GLU A 170 -12.04 37.88 10.37
N ASN A 171 -12.81 37.77 11.42
CA ASN A 171 -14.02 38.54 11.65
C ASN A 171 -14.12 38.99 13.13
N GLU A 172 -13.13 39.70 13.60
CA GLU A 172 -13.30 40.63 14.71
C GLU A 172 -12.41 41.87 14.45
N VAL A 173 -12.93 42.76 13.63
CA VAL A 173 -12.54 44.17 13.63
C VAL A 173 -13.76 44.97 13.93
N GLU A 174 -13.89 45.39 15.15
CA GLU A 174 -14.53 46.71 15.50
C GLU A 174 -13.46 47.79 15.68
#